data_0cb8108b11f9b7bb4de3d560f88e40e0
#
_entry.id   0cb8108b11f9b7bb4de3d560f88e40e0
#
_cell.length_a   1.000
_cell.length_b   1.000
_cell.length_c   1.000
_cell.angle_alpha   90.00
_cell.angle_beta   90.00
_cell.angle_gamma   90.00
#
_symmetry.space_group_name_H-M   'P 1'
#
loop_
_entity.id
_entity.type
_entity.pdbx_description
1 polymer ?
#
loop_
_entity_poly.entity_id
_entity_poly.type
_entity_poly.pdbx_seq_one_letter_code
_entity_poly.pdbx_strand_id
1 'polypeptide(L)'
;MNCLIVAGGVKPKDEIIKYYSDQCELIIGVDKGCNYLFEAKVKPHYIVGDFDSSNLDIIDEIVKQGVVKYQYQCEKNFTDSEEAFELAISNGAKRIIFLGATGNRFDHTFGNLGLLLKSLNSKVNAEIVDDKNGMGYHV
;
A
#
# COMPACT_ATOMS: atom_id res chain seq x y z
N MET A 1 -2.81 15.95 2.33
CA MET A 1 -2.77 14.99 1.23
C MET A 1 -3.06 13.60 1.73
N ASN A 2 -3.89 12.88 1.03
CA ASN A 2 -4.26 11.51 1.39
C ASN A 2 -3.47 10.52 0.52
N CYS A 3 -3.03 9.43 1.12
CA CYS A 3 -2.30 8.37 0.43
C CYS A 3 -3.01 7.03 0.59
N LEU A 4 -3.16 6.30 -0.52
CA LEU A 4 -3.65 4.93 -0.51
C LEU A 4 -2.47 3.99 -0.73
N ILE A 5 -2.31 3.03 0.17
CA ILE A 5 -1.31 1.96 0.01
C ILE A 5 -2.07 0.64 -0.12
N VAL A 6 -1.85 -0.06 -1.22
CA VAL A 6 -2.44 -1.38 -1.45
C VAL A 6 -1.34 -2.42 -1.33
N ALA A 7 -1.45 -3.26 -0.32
CA ALA A 7 -0.47 -4.31 -0.03
C ALA A 7 -0.95 -5.66 -0.55
N GLY A 8 -0.10 -6.67 -0.46
CA GLY A 8 -0.31 -7.97 -1.10
C GLY A 8 -0.98 -9.03 -0.24
N GLY A 9 -1.74 -8.62 0.78
CA GLY A 9 -2.53 -9.56 1.58
C GLY A 9 -3.78 -10.03 0.84
N VAL A 10 -4.88 -10.17 1.57
CA VAL A 10 -6.15 -10.55 0.96
C VAL A 10 -6.58 -9.46 -0.02
N LYS A 11 -6.88 -9.87 -1.25
CA LYS A 11 -7.25 -8.93 -2.30
C LYS A 11 -8.53 -8.18 -1.96
N PRO A 12 -8.50 -6.83 -1.88
CA PRO A 12 -9.73 -6.07 -1.72
C PRO A 12 -10.55 -6.10 -3.01
N LYS A 13 -11.83 -5.82 -2.89
CA LYS A 13 -12.69 -5.70 -4.07
C LYS A 13 -12.27 -4.49 -4.90
N ASP A 14 -12.38 -4.60 -6.21
CA ASP A 14 -12.04 -3.53 -7.13
C ASP A 14 -12.79 -2.23 -6.80
N GLU A 15 -14.05 -2.36 -6.41
CA GLU A 15 -14.90 -1.23 -6.02
C GLU A 15 -14.34 -0.49 -4.81
N ILE A 16 -13.81 -1.22 -3.83
CA ILE A 16 -13.21 -0.66 -2.64
C ILE A 16 -11.91 0.08 -2.99
N ILE A 17 -11.09 -0.53 -3.85
CA ILE A 17 -9.86 0.11 -4.33
C ILE A 17 -10.19 1.43 -5.03
N LYS A 18 -11.16 1.43 -5.92
CA LYS A 18 -11.57 2.63 -6.64
C LYS A 18 -12.13 3.69 -5.72
N TYR A 19 -12.96 3.28 -4.75
CA TYR A 19 -13.55 4.21 -3.80
C TYR A 19 -12.49 5.00 -3.04
N TYR A 20 -11.49 4.30 -2.50
CA TYR A 20 -10.43 4.97 -1.76
C TYR A 20 -9.44 5.69 -2.66
N SER A 21 -9.18 5.18 -3.87
CA SER A 21 -8.27 5.86 -4.80
C SER A 21 -8.80 7.23 -5.21
N ASP A 22 -10.12 7.37 -5.32
CA ASP A 22 -10.75 8.65 -5.67
C ASP A 22 -10.58 9.69 -4.56
N GLN A 23 -10.32 9.24 -3.34
CA GLN A 23 -10.12 10.13 -2.19
C GLN A 23 -8.66 10.49 -1.95
N CYS A 24 -7.74 9.88 -2.69
CA CYS A 24 -6.31 9.99 -2.43
C CYS A 24 -5.57 10.61 -3.61
N GLU A 25 -4.66 11.51 -3.31
CA GLU A 25 -3.80 12.17 -4.29
C GLU A 25 -2.57 11.34 -4.59
N LEU A 26 -2.19 10.45 -3.68
CA LEU A 26 -1.01 9.58 -3.81
C LEU A 26 -1.44 8.13 -3.68
N ILE A 27 -0.99 7.28 -4.60
CA ILE A 27 -1.33 5.86 -4.60
C ILE A 27 -0.03 5.06 -4.73
N ILE A 28 0.17 4.13 -3.80
CA ILE A 28 1.36 3.28 -3.75
C ILE A 28 0.94 1.82 -3.75
N GLY A 29 1.49 1.03 -4.66
CA GLY A 29 1.30 -0.41 -4.69
C GLY A 29 2.49 -1.12 -4.08
N VAL A 30 2.24 -2.16 -3.27
CA VAL A 30 3.27 -2.94 -2.59
C VAL A 30 3.13 -4.41 -3.00
N ASP A 31 4.16 -4.96 -3.62
CA ASP A 31 4.21 -6.35 -4.06
C ASP A 31 2.96 -6.74 -4.86
N LYS A 32 2.22 -7.74 -4.44
CA LYS A 32 0.97 -8.17 -5.11
C LYS A 32 -0.10 -7.08 -5.13
N GLY A 33 0.00 -6.09 -4.25
CA GLY A 33 -0.91 -4.94 -4.28
C GLY A 33 -0.85 -4.19 -5.61
N CYS A 34 0.29 -4.24 -6.29
CA CYS A 34 0.44 -3.67 -7.63
C CYS A 34 -0.47 -4.37 -8.64
N ASN A 35 -0.59 -5.71 -8.53
CA ASN A 35 -1.48 -6.50 -9.37
C ASN A 35 -2.95 -6.14 -9.09
N TYR A 36 -3.28 -5.93 -7.82
CA TYR A 36 -4.64 -5.58 -7.41
C TYR A 36 -5.05 -4.23 -7.97
N LEU A 37 -4.13 -3.25 -7.93
CA LEU A 37 -4.35 -1.94 -8.53
C LEU A 37 -4.52 -2.03 -10.05
N PHE A 38 -3.68 -2.83 -10.69
CA PHE A 38 -3.75 -3.03 -12.14
C PHE A 38 -5.11 -3.62 -12.54
N GLU A 39 -5.57 -4.66 -11.84
CA GLU A 39 -6.85 -5.29 -12.09
C GLU A 39 -8.03 -4.33 -11.87
N ALA A 40 -7.92 -3.46 -10.87
CA ALA A 40 -8.93 -2.44 -10.59
C ALA A 40 -8.86 -1.23 -11.54
N LYS A 41 -7.88 -1.23 -12.45
CA LYS A 41 -7.64 -0.14 -13.40
C LYS A 41 -7.32 1.18 -12.69
N VAL A 42 -6.61 1.09 -11.59
CA VAL A 42 -6.12 2.24 -10.82
C VAL A 42 -4.61 2.33 -11.01
N LYS A 43 -4.15 3.47 -11.51
CA LYS A 43 -2.73 3.70 -11.75
C LYS A 43 -2.06 4.20 -10.48
N PRO A 44 -1.06 3.48 -9.93
CA PRO A 44 -0.30 4.00 -8.80
C PRO A 44 0.71 5.06 -9.26
N HIS A 45 1.20 5.84 -8.32
CA HIS A 45 2.30 6.78 -8.56
C HIS A 45 3.64 6.10 -8.31
N TYR A 46 3.67 5.20 -7.31
CA TYR A 46 4.86 4.42 -6.97
C TYR A 46 4.50 2.97 -6.77
N ILE A 47 5.43 2.10 -7.07
CA ILE A 47 5.34 0.68 -6.71
C ILE A 47 6.58 0.30 -5.91
N VAL A 48 6.39 -0.48 -4.85
CA VAL A 48 7.43 -0.84 -3.88
C VAL A 48 7.48 -2.35 -3.72
N GLY A 49 8.66 -2.90 -3.63
CA GLY A 49 8.86 -4.31 -3.34
C GLY A 49 9.94 -4.93 -4.21
N ASP A 50 10.19 -6.21 -3.98
CA ASP A 50 11.13 -6.98 -4.80
C ASP A 50 10.43 -7.64 -6.00
N PHE A 51 9.10 -7.73 -5.95
CA PHE A 51 8.23 -8.27 -7.01
C PHE A 51 8.45 -9.76 -7.31
N ASP A 52 9.06 -10.50 -6.40
CA ASP A 52 9.26 -11.93 -6.57
C ASP A 52 7.94 -12.70 -6.63
N SER A 53 6.93 -12.24 -5.90
CA SER A 53 5.62 -12.87 -5.82
C SER A 53 4.59 -12.24 -6.76
N SER A 54 5.00 -11.27 -7.59
CA SER A 54 4.11 -10.53 -8.50
C SER A 54 4.31 -11.01 -9.92
N ASN A 55 3.30 -10.82 -10.76
CA ASN A 55 3.41 -11.09 -12.19
C ASN A 55 4.29 -10.00 -12.82
N LEU A 56 5.46 -10.38 -13.31
CA LEU A 56 6.44 -9.46 -13.89
C LEU A 56 5.90 -8.75 -15.13
N ASP A 57 5.05 -9.40 -15.92
CA ASP A 57 4.44 -8.78 -17.11
C ASP A 57 3.54 -7.61 -16.70
N ILE A 58 2.79 -7.78 -15.62
CA ILE A 58 1.93 -6.73 -15.08
C ILE A 58 2.79 -5.57 -14.55
N ILE A 59 3.87 -5.88 -13.85
CA ILE A 59 4.79 -4.86 -13.33
C ILE A 59 5.41 -4.07 -14.48
N ASP A 60 5.82 -4.73 -15.56
CA ASP A 60 6.38 -4.04 -16.73
C ASP A 60 5.36 -3.11 -17.38
N GLU A 61 4.10 -3.53 -17.48
CA GLU A 61 3.03 -2.70 -18.01
C GLU A 61 2.78 -1.46 -17.14
N ILE A 62 2.81 -1.63 -15.83
CA ILE A 62 2.66 -0.52 -14.88
C ILE A 62 3.80 0.48 -15.05
N VAL A 63 5.03 0.01 -15.14
CA VAL A 63 6.21 0.86 -15.29
C VAL A 63 6.16 1.63 -16.62
N LYS A 64 5.68 1.00 -17.70
CA LYS A 64 5.52 1.67 -18.99
C LYS A 64 4.55 2.85 -18.96
N GLN A 65 3.64 2.86 -17.99
CA GLN A 65 2.70 3.97 -17.82
C GLN A 65 3.30 5.17 -17.08
N GLY A 66 4.59 5.14 -16.79
CA GLY A 66 5.28 6.22 -16.12
C GLY A 66 5.28 6.14 -14.60
N VAL A 67 4.94 4.99 -14.04
CA VAL A 67 4.94 4.76 -12.61
C VAL A 67 6.39 4.56 -12.14
N VAL A 68 6.75 5.19 -11.01
CA VAL A 68 8.09 5.06 -10.45
C VAL A 68 8.18 3.78 -9.66
N LYS A 69 9.11 2.92 -10.06
CA LYS A 69 9.42 1.69 -9.34
C LYS A 69 10.46 2.01 -8.26
N TYR A 70 10.03 1.94 -7.02
CA TYR A 70 10.89 2.20 -5.89
C TYR A 70 11.42 0.89 -5.35
N GLN A 71 12.69 0.64 -5.56
CA GLN A 71 13.34 -0.59 -5.12
C GLN A 71 14.45 -0.20 -4.17
N TYR A 72 14.27 -0.48 -2.88
CA TYR A 72 15.30 -0.16 -1.92
C TYR A 72 16.25 -1.34 -1.75
N GLN A 73 17.44 -1.04 -1.27
CA GLN A 73 18.49 -2.03 -1.11
C GLN A 73 18.30 -2.81 0.18
N CYS A 74 18.67 -4.09 0.12
CA CYS A 74 18.37 -5.12 1.11
C CYS A 74 19.01 -4.94 2.49
N GLU A 75 19.68 -3.85 2.76
CA GLU A 75 20.37 -3.64 4.03
C GLU A 75 19.49 -3.09 5.13
N LYS A 76 18.26 -2.76 4.82
CA LYS A 76 17.33 -2.20 5.78
C LYS A 76 16.41 -3.29 6.33
N ASN A 77 16.26 -3.31 7.64
CA ASN A 77 15.34 -4.24 8.30
C ASN A 77 13.88 -3.78 8.20
N PHE A 78 13.52 -3.14 7.10
CA PHE A 78 12.15 -2.66 6.87
C PHE A 78 11.38 -3.61 5.96
N THR A 79 10.13 -3.83 6.28
CA THR A 79 9.21 -4.51 5.36
C THR A 79 8.89 -3.58 4.19
N ASP A 80 8.36 -4.15 3.11
CA ASP A 80 7.93 -3.35 1.96
C ASP A 80 6.82 -2.37 2.34
N SER A 81 5.92 -2.78 3.24
CA SER A 81 4.87 -1.89 3.74
C SER A 81 5.43 -0.71 4.52
N GLU A 82 6.48 -0.93 5.33
CA GLU A 82 7.14 0.14 6.05
C GLU A 82 7.81 1.12 5.08
N GLU A 83 8.42 0.61 4.03
CA GLU A 83 9.05 1.44 3.01
C GLU A 83 7.99 2.30 2.30
N ALA A 84 6.84 1.71 1.97
CA ALA A 84 5.74 2.44 1.37
C ALA A 84 5.22 3.54 2.31
N PHE A 85 5.12 3.24 3.59
CA PHE A 85 4.69 4.20 4.61
C PHE A 85 5.66 5.39 4.69
N GLU A 86 6.97 5.11 4.75
CA GLU A 86 7.99 6.15 4.76
C GLU A 86 7.93 7.01 3.50
N LEU A 87 7.72 6.37 2.35
CA LEU A 87 7.59 7.06 1.08
C LEU A 87 6.38 7.99 1.07
N ALA A 88 5.26 7.54 1.62
CA ALA A 88 4.05 8.35 1.74
C ALA A 88 4.30 9.58 2.61
N ILE A 89 4.93 9.40 3.76
CA ILE A 89 5.25 10.50 4.67
C ILE A 89 6.20 11.50 4.00
N SER A 90 7.21 10.99 3.29
CA SER A 90 8.18 11.83 2.57
C SER A 90 7.51 12.69 1.50
N ASN A 91 6.40 12.24 0.95
CA ASN A 91 5.63 12.98 -0.04
C ASN A 91 4.58 13.90 0.58
N GLY A 92 4.51 13.98 1.90
CA GLY A 92 3.64 14.90 2.59
C GLY A 92 2.26 14.35 2.93
N ALA A 93 2.09 13.04 2.93
CA ALA A 93 0.80 12.44 3.28
C ALA A 93 0.44 12.73 4.73
N LYS A 94 -0.79 13.13 4.96
CA LYS A 94 -1.34 13.36 6.31
C LYS A 94 -2.31 12.27 6.72
N ARG A 95 -2.91 11.59 5.76
CA ARG A 95 -3.80 10.46 5.99
C ARG A 95 -3.34 9.33 5.10
N ILE A 96 -3.16 8.14 5.68
CA ILE A 96 -2.72 6.96 4.94
C ILE A 96 -3.77 5.87 5.13
N ILE A 97 -4.24 5.31 4.03
CA ILE A 97 -5.22 4.24 4.03
C ILE A 97 -4.54 2.99 3.48
N PHE A 98 -4.56 1.90 4.27
CA PHE A 98 -4.01 0.61 3.86
C PHE A 98 -5.13 -0.33 3.43
N LEU A 99 -5.03 -0.84 2.21
CA LEU A 99 -5.85 -1.94 1.72
C LEU A 99 -4.96 -3.15 1.46
N GLY A 100 -5.53 -4.35 1.60
CA GLY A 100 -4.76 -5.57 1.41
C GLY A 100 -3.69 -5.79 2.45
N ALA A 101 -3.76 -5.08 3.58
CA ALA A 101 -2.78 -5.16 4.64
C ALA A 101 -3.14 -6.24 5.67
N THR A 102 -4.35 -6.78 5.60
CA THR A 102 -4.81 -7.87 6.47
C THR A 102 -4.81 -9.17 5.68
N GLY A 103 -4.76 -10.27 6.37
CA GLY A 103 -4.77 -11.59 5.74
C GLY A 103 -4.57 -12.68 6.75
N ASN A 104 -4.32 -13.89 6.27
CA ASN A 104 -4.10 -15.06 7.11
C ASN A 104 -2.72 -15.07 7.78
N ARG A 105 -1.87 -14.09 7.45
CA ARG A 105 -0.55 -13.96 8.02
C ARG A 105 -0.56 -12.96 9.16
N PHE A 106 -0.49 -13.48 10.34
CA PHE A 106 -0.43 -12.73 11.58
C PHE A 106 0.75 -11.74 11.60
N ASP A 107 1.86 -12.14 11.02
CA ASP A 107 3.10 -11.32 10.95
C ASP A 107 2.87 -10.00 10.23
N HIS A 108 2.15 -10.03 9.11
CA HIS A 108 1.85 -8.82 8.34
C HIS A 108 0.96 -7.87 9.11
N THR A 109 -0.01 -8.42 9.84
CA THR A 109 -0.91 -7.60 10.67
C THR A 109 -0.13 -6.86 11.75
N PHE A 110 0.81 -7.54 12.41
CA PHE A 110 1.64 -6.90 13.42
C PHE A 110 2.56 -5.83 12.84
N GLY A 111 3.17 -6.11 11.70
CA GLY A 111 3.98 -5.11 11.03
C GLY A 111 3.19 -3.86 10.69
N ASN A 112 1.98 -4.04 10.22
CA ASN A 112 1.11 -2.91 9.87
C ASN A 112 0.63 -2.14 11.10
N LEU A 113 0.36 -2.83 12.21
CA LEU A 113 0.04 -2.17 13.48
C LEU A 113 1.21 -1.35 13.98
N GLY A 114 2.43 -1.86 13.83
CA GLY A 114 3.64 -1.10 14.15
C GLY A 114 3.74 0.19 13.34
N LEU A 115 3.39 0.11 12.06
CA LEU A 115 3.36 1.29 11.19
C LEU A 115 2.33 2.31 11.67
N LEU A 116 1.15 1.85 12.10
CA LEU A 116 0.12 2.72 12.63
C LEU A 116 0.59 3.44 13.90
N LEU A 117 1.27 2.73 14.79
CA LEU A 117 1.84 3.34 15.99
C LEU A 117 2.90 4.39 15.62
N LYS A 118 3.71 4.10 14.62
CA LYS A 118 4.70 5.04 14.11
C LYS A 118 4.03 6.30 13.56
N SER A 119 2.86 6.16 12.94
CA SER A 119 2.12 7.29 12.40
C SER A 119 1.67 8.27 13.46
N LEU A 120 1.38 7.80 14.66
CA LEU A 120 1.01 8.68 15.78
C LEU A 120 2.14 9.65 16.14
N ASN A 121 3.38 9.16 16.12
CA ASN A 121 4.54 10.00 16.39
C ASN A 121 4.78 11.01 15.27
N SER A 122 4.39 10.68 14.05
CA SER A 122 4.58 11.52 12.88
C SER A 122 3.42 12.48 12.62
N LYS A 123 2.39 12.48 13.46
CA LYS A 123 1.17 13.28 13.33
C LYS A 123 0.41 12.96 12.03
N VAL A 124 0.51 11.72 11.57
CA VAL A 124 -0.18 11.22 10.40
C VAL A 124 -1.29 10.30 10.85
N ASN A 125 -2.46 10.43 10.26
CA ASN A 125 -3.56 9.51 10.51
C ASN A 125 -3.44 8.32 9.57
N ALA A 126 -3.43 7.12 10.13
CA ALA A 126 -3.38 5.90 9.33
C ALA A 126 -4.52 4.98 9.73
N GLU A 127 -5.07 4.29 8.74
CA GLU A 127 -6.15 3.32 8.96
C GLU A 127 -5.94 2.10 8.09
N ILE A 128 -6.30 0.93 8.62
CA ILE A 128 -6.32 -0.32 7.87
C ILE A 128 -7.79 -0.61 7.56
N VAL A 129 -8.10 -0.82 6.30
CA VAL A 129 -9.46 -1.16 5.89
C VAL A 129 -9.50 -2.64 5.52
N ASP A 130 -10.38 -3.37 6.20
CA ASP A 130 -10.65 -4.77 5.93
C ASP A 130 -11.99 -4.85 5.21
N ASP A 131 -11.96 -5.30 3.95
CA ASP A 131 -13.12 -5.34 3.12
C ASP A 131 -14.12 -6.45 3.49
N LYS A 132 -13.69 -7.46 4.24
CA LYS A 132 -14.59 -8.53 4.70
C LYS A 132 -15.69 -8.04 5.62
N ASN A 133 -15.39 -7.06 6.45
CA ASN A 133 -16.30 -6.55 7.46
C ASN A 133 -16.73 -5.10 7.19
N GLY A 134 -16.20 -4.47 6.17
CA GLY A 134 -16.47 -3.06 5.87
C GLY A 134 -16.02 -2.13 6.97
N MET A 135 -15.12 -2.59 7.85
CA MET A 135 -14.67 -1.82 9.02
C MET A 135 -13.26 -1.34 8.83
N GLY A 136 -13.06 -0.04 9.08
CA GLY A 136 -11.74 0.53 9.18
C GLY A 136 -11.25 0.48 10.62
N TYR A 137 -9.97 0.15 10.81
CA TYR A 137 -9.33 0.20 12.11
C TYR A 137 -8.53 1.49 12.19
N HIS A 138 -8.91 2.33 13.16
CA HIS A 138 -8.19 3.58 13.42
C HIS A 138 -7.31 3.41 14.64
N VAL A 139 -6.12 3.96 14.55
CA VAL A 139 -5.19 3.97 15.68
C VAL A 139 -4.91 5.41 16.07
#